data_eb25a650538f9cde2274333d4d3bac0f
#
_entry.id   eb25a650538f9cde2274333d4d3bac0f
#
_cell.length_a   1.000
_cell.length_b   1.000
_cell.length_c   1.000
_cell.angle_alpha   90.00
_cell.angle_beta   90.00
_cell.angle_gamma   90.00
#
_symmetry.space_group_name_H-M   'P 1'
#
loop_
_entity.id
_entity.type
_entity.pdbx_description
1 polymer ?
#
loop_
_entity_poly.entity_id
_entity_poly.type
_entity_poly.pdbx_seq_one_letter_code
_entity_poly.pdbx_strand_id
1 'polypeptide(L)'
;LHKAIRRQRQMCIRDRGAVIIVVLGVVDDIMALPAKLKFVIQIAAALIPALNGVSIQALSNPNIFSPNAYWVLNWLSIPVTVLWIVGITNAVNLIDGLDGLANGVSAISAATVLVIALICSEAQVAVVMAALVGACVGFLPYNLNPAKMFMGDTGATFLGFILSTMSIQGLFKFYAVISFAVPFLILGLPIFDTAFAMIRRMAHGQSPMHADRGHIHHRLIDMGLNQKQAVATLYVISGILGPVSYTHLT
;
A
#
# COMPACT_ATOMS: atom_id res chain seq x y z
N LEU A 1 -5.36 16.79 -26.60
CA LEU A 1 -4.82 15.53 -27.16
C LEU A 1 -3.58 15.07 -26.39
N HIS A 2 -2.52 15.87 -26.24
CA HIS A 2 -1.27 15.49 -25.55
C HIS A 2 -1.43 15.03 -24.09
N LYS A 3 -2.31 15.67 -23.31
CA LYS A 3 -2.61 15.25 -21.94
C LYS A 3 -3.29 13.88 -21.88
N ALA A 4 -4.21 13.58 -22.80
CA ALA A 4 -4.91 12.29 -22.87
C ALA A 4 -3.95 11.15 -23.24
N ILE A 5 -3.09 11.35 -24.25
CA ILE A 5 -2.08 10.37 -24.67
C ILE A 5 -1.08 10.08 -23.53
N ARG A 6 -0.60 11.11 -22.83
CA ARG A 6 0.30 10.94 -21.68
C ARG A 6 -0.36 10.14 -20.56
N ARG A 7 -1.64 10.42 -20.28
CA ARG A 7 -2.43 9.73 -19.26
C ARG A 7 -2.62 8.25 -19.60
N GLN A 8 -3.00 7.95 -20.86
CA GLN A 8 -3.16 6.58 -21.33
C GLN A 8 -1.84 5.80 -21.25
N ARG A 9 -0.72 6.43 -21.64
CA ARG A 9 0.61 5.82 -21.53
C ARG A 9 0.98 5.47 -20.08
N GLN A 10 0.66 6.33 -19.11
CA GLN A 10 0.91 6.06 -17.69
C GLN A 10 0.08 4.88 -17.17
N MET A 11 -1.16 4.71 -17.63
CA MET A 11 -1.99 3.53 -17.30
C MET A 11 -1.35 2.24 -17.81
N CYS A 12 -1.00 2.18 -19.09
CA CYS A 12 -0.36 1.01 -19.68
C CYS A 12 0.98 0.62 -19.01
N ILE A 13 1.75 1.60 -18.56
CA ILE A 13 3.04 1.39 -17.89
C ILE A 13 2.85 0.77 -16.51
N ARG A 14 1.91 1.30 -15.72
CA ARG A 14 1.54 0.73 -14.41
C ARG A 14 1.04 -0.70 -14.57
N ASP A 15 0.19 -0.95 -15.56
CA ASP A 15 -0.39 -2.27 -15.81
C ASP A 15 0.70 -3.31 -16.13
N ARG A 16 1.79 -2.92 -16.81
CA ARG A 16 2.96 -3.80 -17.00
C ARG A 16 3.62 -4.20 -15.68
N GLY A 17 3.83 -3.24 -14.76
CA GLY A 17 4.35 -3.54 -13.43
C GLY A 17 3.41 -4.46 -12.65
N ALA A 18 2.10 -4.20 -12.69
CA ALA A 18 1.09 -5.03 -12.04
C ALA A 18 1.07 -6.47 -12.58
N VAL A 19 1.19 -6.66 -13.90
CA VAL A 19 1.28 -8.00 -14.51
C VAL A 19 2.51 -8.76 -13.99
N ILE A 20 3.66 -8.11 -13.88
CA ILE A 20 4.87 -8.74 -13.32
C ILE A 20 4.63 -9.18 -11.87
N ILE A 21 3.99 -8.33 -11.06
CA ILE A 21 3.66 -8.66 -9.66
C ILE A 21 2.69 -9.84 -9.58
N VAL A 22 1.66 -9.88 -10.44
CA VAL A 22 0.71 -11.00 -10.48
C VAL A 22 1.40 -12.29 -10.88
N VAL A 23 2.23 -12.26 -11.92
CA VAL A 23 3.01 -13.45 -12.36
C VAL A 23 3.95 -13.91 -11.24
N LEU A 24 4.65 -12.98 -10.58
CA LEU A 24 5.49 -13.29 -9.43
C LEU A 24 4.69 -13.97 -8.31
N GLY A 25 3.53 -13.40 -7.95
CA GLY A 25 2.68 -13.95 -6.89
C GLY A 25 2.17 -15.36 -7.23
N VAL A 26 1.69 -15.58 -8.46
CA VAL A 26 1.25 -16.91 -8.92
C VAL A 26 2.38 -17.93 -8.83
N VAL A 27 3.59 -17.57 -9.28
CA VAL A 27 4.74 -18.48 -9.20
C VAL A 27 5.12 -18.75 -7.75
N ASP A 28 5.03 -17.72 -6.88
CA ASP A 28 5.32 -17.86 -5.46
C ASP A 28 4.32 -18.74 -4.73
N ASP A 29 3.02 -18.58 -5.00
CA ASP A 29 1.96 -19.43 -4.44
C ASP A 29 2.11 -20.91 -4.83
N ILE A 30 2.73 -21.20 -6.00
CA ILE A 30 2.98 -22.58 -6.48
C ILE A 30 4.31 -23.13 -5.98
N MET A 31 5.39 -22.33 -5.99
CA MET A 31 6.77 -22.82 -5.85
C MET A 31 7.48 -22.34 -4.57
N ALA A 32 6.85 -21.49 -3.75
CA ALA A 32 7.44 -20.88 -2.54
C ALA A 32 8.86 -20.29 -2.82
N LEU A 33 8.91 -19.18 -3.52
CA LEU A 33 10.16 -18.55 -3.96
C LEU A 33 10.99 -18.00 -2.79
N PRO A 34 12.31 -18.00 -2.91
CA PRO A 34 13.17 -17.38 -1.90
C PRO A 34 12.93 -15.86 -1.83
N ALA A 35 12.85 -15.31 -0.60
CA ALA A 35 12.53 -13.90 -0.36
C ALA A 35 13.41 -12.91 -1.14
N LYS A 36 14.70 -13.23 -1.32
CA LYS A 36 15.63 -12.40 -2.10
C LYS A 36 15.20 -12.25 -3.55
N LEU A 37 14.75 -13.36 -4.19
CA LEU A 37 14.29 -13.34 -5.57
C LEU A 37 13.00 -12.54 -5.71
N LYS A 38 12.04 -12.74 -4.80
CA LYS A 38 10.80 -11.94 -4.74
C LYS A 38 11.11 -10.44 -4.68
N PHE A 39 12.01 -10.06 -3.80
CA PHE A 39 12.41 -8.66 -3.61
C PHE A 39 13.03 -8.04 -4.86
N VAL A 40 13.93 -8.76 -5.55
CA VAL A 40 14.55 -8.29 -6.81
C VAL A 40 13.51 -8.07 -7.90
N ILE A 41 12.57 -9.01 -8.07
CA ILE A 41 11.51 -8.89 -9.09
C ILE A 41 10.55 -7.75 -8.73
N GLN A 42 10.21 -7.56 -7.46
CA GLN A 42 9.39 -6.43 -6.99
C GLN A 42 10.07 -5.09 -7.26
N ILE A 43 11.39 -4.97 -7.06
CA ILE A 43 12.17 -3.77 -7.41
C ILE A 43 12.07 -3.53 -8.93
N ALA A 44 12.27 -4.54 -9.75
CA ALA A 44 12.16 -4.42 -11.21
C ALA A 44 10.76 -3.96 -11.63
N ALA A 45 9.69 -4.52 -11.04
CA ALA A 45 8.32 -4.11 -11.28
C ALA A 45 8.06 -2.66 -10.85
N ALA A 46 8.62 -2.22 -9.71
CA ALA A 46 8.47 -0.86 -9.18
C ALA A 46 9.25 0.18 -10.00
N LEU A 47 10.37 -0.19 -10.60
CA LEU A 47 11.15 0.68 -11.48
C LEU A 47 10.36 1.06 -12.75
N ILE A 48 9.49 0.20 -13.25
CA ILE A 48 8.70 0.47 -14.45
C ILE A 48 7.85 1.75 -14.29
N PRO A 49 6.94 1.89 -13.31
CA PRO A 49 6.20 3.13 -13.09
C PRO A 49 7.11 4.28 -12.66
N ALA A 50 8.12 4.06 -11.81
CA ALA A 50 9.01 5.08 -11.29
C ALA A 50 9.77 5.82 -12.41
N LEU A 51 10.35 5.10 -13.36
CA LEU A 51 11.08 5.66 -14.49
C LEU A 51 10.16 6.30 -15.55
N ASN A 52 8.88 6.00 -15.52
CA ASN A 52 7.92 6.50 -16.50
C ASN A 52 6.99 7.59 -15.94
N GLY A 53 7.43 8.31 -14.91
CA GLY A 53 6.77 9.52 -14.41
C GLY A 53 5.74 9.28 -13.30
N VAL A 54 5.67 8.08 -12.73
CA VAL A 54 4.96 7.79 -11.48
C VAL A 54 5.99 7.83 -10.36
N SER A 55 6.38 9.01 -9.94
CA SER A 55 7.45 9.20 -8.94
C SER A 55 7.10 10.26 -7.92
N ILE A 56 7.58 10.07 -6.70
CA ILE A 56 7.49 11.03 -5.59
C ILE A 56 8.54 12.10 -5.83
N GLN A 57 8.13 13.29 -6.30
CA GLN A 57 9.05 14.36 -6.66
C GLN A 57 9.39 15.27 -5.49
N ALA A 58 8.46 15.46 -4.58
CA ALA A 58 8.64 16.30 -3.40
C ALA A 58 7.84 15.74 -2.22
N LEU A 59 8.29 16.07 -1.03
CA LEU A 59 7.63 15.75 0.24
C LEU A 59 7.33 17.06 0.96
N SER A 60 6.17 17.19 1.60
CA SER A 60 5.87 18.35 2.44
C SER A 60 6.85 18.41 3.62
N ASN A 61 7.34 19.62 3.90
CA ASN A 61 8.27 19.84 4.99
C ASN A 61 7.52 19.80 6.33
N PRO A 62 7.86 18.88 7.25
CA PRO A 62 7.22 18.82 8.56
C PRO A 62 7.58 20.00 9.46
N ASN A 63 8.60 20.77 9.13
CA ASN A 63 8.99 21.97 9.88
C ASN A 63 8.14 23.16 9.43
N ILE A 64 7.09 23.47 10.21
CA ILE A 64 6.14 24.57 9.96
C ILE A 64 6.86 25.95 9.97
N PHE A 65 8.00 26.07 10.64
CA PHE A 65 8.78 27.31 10.70
C PHE A 65 9.79 27.48 9.54
N SER A 66 9.86 26.52 8.63
CA SER A 66 10.75 26.60 7.50
C SER A 66 10.15 27.45 6.38
N PRO A 67 10.92 28.33 5.73
CA PRO A 67 10.46 29.09 4.57
C PRO A 67 10.15 28.19 3.37
N ASN A 68 10.65 26.96 3.35
CA ASN A 68 10.39 25.99 2.29
C ASN A 68 9.24 25.06 2.70
N ALA A 69 8.11 25.16 2.03
CA ALA A 69 6.94 24.33 2.27
C ALA A 69 7.16 22.84 1.92
N TYR A 70 8.14 22.52 1.10
CA TYR A 70 8.43 21.15 0.65
C TYR A 70 9.90 20.93 0.32
N TRP A 71 10.32 19.67 0.41
CA TRP A 71 11.65 19.19 0.00
C TRP A 71 11.58 18.56 -1.38
N VAL A 72 12.31 19.08 -2.34
CA VAL A 72 12.41 18.48 -3.68
C VAL A 72 13.44 17.36 -3.65
N LEU A 73 13.02 16.16 -4.05
CA LEU A 73 13.86 14.95 -3.95
C LEU A 73 14.90 14.81 -5.07
N ASN A 74 14.73 15.52 -6.21
CA ASN A 74 15.63 15.43 -7.36
C ASN A 74 16.00 13.98 -7.71
N TRP A 75 17.30 13.61 -7.60
CA TRP A 75 17.80 12.27 -7.90
C TRP A 75 17.30 11.20 -6.92
N LEU A 76 16.92 11.56 -5.69
CA LEU A 76 16.32 10.66 -4.70
C LEU A 76 14.89 10.26 -5.03
N SER A 77 14.23 10.95 -5.96
CA SER A 77 12.83 10.69 -6.34
C SER A 77 12.61 9.22 -6.74
N ILE A 78 13.48 8.64 -7.56
CA ILE A 78 13.34 7.24 -8.01
C ILE A 78 13.61 6.25 -6.88
N PRO A 79 14.72 6.31 -6.13
CA PRO A 79 14.96 5.42 -4.99
C PRO A 79 13.82 5.47 -3.94
N VAL A 80 13.35 6.66 -3.58
CA VAL A 80 12.26 6.83 -2.62
C VAL A 80 10.95 6.24 -3.16
N THR A 81 10.67 6.42 -4.46
CA THR A 81 9.50 5.84 -5.11
C THR A 81 9.53 4.32 -5.11
N VAL A 82 10.66 3.72 -5.48
CA VAL A 82 10.84 2.27 -5.47
C VAL A 82 10.70 1.71 -4.05
N LEU A 83 11.34 2.37 -3.06
CA LEU A 83 11.22 2.00 -1.66
C LEU A 83 9.76 2.04 -1.17
N TRP A 84 9.01 3.08 -1.56
CA TRP A 84 7.58 3.19 -1.24
C TRP A 84 6.78 2.05 -1.85
N ILE A 85 6.91 1.81 -3.16
CA ILE A 85 6.14 0.77 -3.85
C ILE A 85 6.45 -0.61 -3.28
N VAL A 86 7.73 -0.97 -3.16
CA VAL A 86 8.15 -2.27 -2.64
C VAL A 86 7.79 -2.42 -1.17
N GLY A 87 7.97 -1.35 -0.37
CA GLY A 87 7.62 -1.33 1.05
C GLY A 87 6.14 -1.60 1.28
N ILE A 88 5.25 -0.87 0.60
CA ILE A 88 3.80 -1.08 0.72
C ILE A 88 3.37 -2.43 0.17
N THR A 89 3.94 -2.88 -0.95
CA THR A 89 3.66 -4.21 -1.52
C THR A 89 3.93 -5.31 -0.50
N ASN A 90 5.08 -5.27 0.16
CA ASN A 90 5.41 -6.25 1.20
C ASN A 90 4.62 -6.02 2.49
N ALA A 91 4.32 -4.78 2.87
CA ALA A 91 3.54 -4.50 4.07
C ALA A 91 2.12 -5.07 3.96
N VAL A 92 1.46 -4.92 2.80
CA VAL A 92 0.13 -5.51 2.56
C VAL A 92 0.21 -7.04 2.51
N ASN A 93 1.26 -7.61 1.94
CA ASN A 93 1.46 -9.05 1.95
C ASN A 93 1.67 -9.61 3.37
N LEU A 94 2.42 -8.90 4.22
CA LEU A 94 2.70 -9.34 5.60
C LEU A 94 1.48 -9.27 6.53
N ILE A 95 0.51 -8.39 6.28
CA ILE A 95 -0.73 -8.36 7.08
C ILE A 95 -1.74 -9.43 6.64
N ASP A 96 -1.51 -10.17 5.55
CA ASP A 96 -2.40 -11.24 5.07
C ASP A 96 -2.25 -12.53 5.91
N GLY A 97 -2.18 -12.37 7.23
CA GLY A 97 -2.05 -13.47 8.18
C GLY A 97 -3.37 -13.95 8.80
N LEU A 98 -4.49 -13.24 8.56
CA LEU A 98 -5.84 -13.60 9.05
C LEU A 98 -6.87 -13.45 7.93
N ASP A 99 -7.87 -14.35 7.95
CA ASP A 99 -8.98 -14.35 6.99
C ASP A 99 -9.63 -12.96 6.89
N GLY A 100 -9.63 -12.39 5.69
CA GLY A 100 -10.24 -11.10 5.37
C GLY A 100 -9.41 -9.88 5.74
N LEU A 101 -8.33 -10.01 6.51
CA LEU A 101 -7.62 -8.85 7.05
C LEU A 101 -7.02 -7.97 5.96
N ALA A 102 -6.16 -8.50 5.11
CA ALA A 102 -5.50 -7.73 4.06
C ALA A 102 -6.50 -7.18 3.03
N ASN A 103 -7.50 -8.00 2.66
CA ASN A 103 -8.55 -7.59 1.74
C ASN A 103 -9.38 -6.41 2.28
N GLY A 104 -9.85 -6.48 3.52
CA GLY A 104 -10.68 -5.44 4.09
C GLY A 104 -9.91 -4.15 4.38
N VAL A 105 -8.69 -4.26 4.91
CA VAL A 105 -7.81 -3.08 5.10
C VAL A 105 -7.51 -2.41 3.76
N SER A 106 -7.23 -3.19 2.72
CA SER A 106 -7.02 -2.67 1.36
C SER A 106 -8.27 -2.02 0.79
N ALA A 107 -9.47 -2.57 1.05
CA ALA A 107 -10.74 -1.98 0.65
C ALA A 107 -10.95 -0.60 1.32
N ILE A 108 -10.69 -0.49 2.63
CA ILE A 108 -10.80 0.76 3.40
C ILE A 108 -9.80 1.79 2.87
N SER A 109 -8.54 1.40 2.66
CA SER A 109 -7.51 2.27 2.11
C SER A 109 -7.86 2.74 0.69
N ALA A 110 -8.33 1.84 -0.17
CA ALA A 110 -8.78 2.17 -1.53
C ALA A 110 -9.98 3.11 -1.53
N ALA A 111 -10.95 2.90 -0.64
CA ALA A 111 -12.11 3.78 -0.49
C ALA A 111 -11.69 5.19 -0.04
N THR A 112 -10.74 5.30 0.87
CA THR A 112 -10.20 6.59 1.32
C THR A 112 -9.49 7.31 0.19
N VAL A 113 -8.62 6.62 -0.57
CA VAL A 113 -7.94 7.20 -1.74
C VAL A 113 -8.95 7.60 -2.81
N LEU A 114 -10.01 6.80 -3.02
CA LEU A 114 -11.11 7.13 -3.94
C LEU A 114 -11.78 8.46 -3.57
N VAL A 115 -12.17 8.63 -2.31
CA VAL A 115 -12.81 9.87 -1.84
C VAL A 115 -11.89 11.08 -2.08
N ILE A 116 -10.62 10.97 -1.71
CA ILE A 116 -9.65 12.05 -1.94
C ILE A 116 -9.46 12.32 -3.44
N ALA A 117 -9.37 11.29 -4.26
CA ALA A 117 -9.23 11.43 -5.70
C ALA A 117 -10.44 12.14 -6.36
N LEU A 118 -11.66 11.89 -5.85
CA LEU A 118 -12.87 12.58 -6.28
C LEU A 118 -12.83 14.06 -5.90
N ILE A 119 -12.41 14.39 -4.68
CA ILE A 119 -12.28 15.78 -4.19
C ILE A 119 -11.21 16.52 -5.01
N CYS A 120 -10.07 15.87 -5.27
CA CYS A 120 -8.98 16.44 -6.06
C CYS A 120 -9.22 16.39 -7.59
N SER A 121 -10.38 15.92 -8.04
CA SER A 121 -10.74 15.78 -9.47
C SER A 121 -9.76 14.90 -10.28
N GLU A 122 -9.11 13.92 -9.63
CA GLU A 122 -8.24 12.94 -10.27
C GLU A 122 -9.01 11.71 -10.75
N ALA A 123 -9.79 11.89 -11.82
CA ALA A 123 -10.70 10.89 -12.35
C ALA A 123 -10.04 9.52 -12.63
N GLN A 124 -8.77 9.49 -13.06
CA GLN A 124 -8.07 8.22 -13.34
C GLN A 124 -7.81 7.41 -12.07
N VAL A 125 -7.38 8.07 -10.99
CA VAL A 125 -7.17 7.42 -9.69
C VAL A 125 -8.52 6.96 -9.15
N ALA A 126 -9.55 7.81 -9.25
CA ALA A 126 -10.90 7.49 -8.79
C ALA A 126 -11.47 6.24 -9.46
N VAL A 127 -11.38 6.11 -10.79
CA VAL A 127 -11.88 4.94 -11.53
C VAL A 127 -11.16 3.66 -11.07
N VAL A 128 -9.84 3.69 -10.96
CA VAL A 128 -9.06 2.50 -10.55
C VAL A 128 -9.36 2.13 -9.10
N MET A 129 -9.47 3.12 -8.21
CA MET A 129 -9.79 2.87 -6.81
C MET A 129 -11.23 2.36 -6.64
N ALA A 130 -12.19 2.88 -7.41
CA ALA A 130 -13.56 2.36 -7.41
C ALA A 130 -13.62 0.89 -7.85
N ALA A 131 -12.89 0.53 -8.91
CA ALA A 131 -12.77 -0.85 -9.37
C ALA A 131 -12.13 -1.75 -8.30
N LEU A 132 -11.07 -1.26 -7.63
CA LEU A 132 -10.39 -1.99 -6.57
C LEU A 132 -11.31 -2.20 -5.35
N VAL A 133 -12.04 -1.17 -4.92
CA VAL A 133 -13.04 -1.28 -3.84
C VAL A 133 -14.10 -2.30 -4.21
N GLY A 134 -14.65 -2.23 -5.43
CA GLY A 134 -15.65 -3.19 -5.90
C GLY A 134 -15.13 -4.64 -5.89
N ALA A 135 -13.89 -4.85 -6.36
CA ALA A 135 -13.26 -6.17 -6.35
C ALA A 135 -13.06 -6.71 -4.91
N CYS A 136 -12.52 -5.86 -4.01
CA CYS A 136 -12.30 -6.24 -2.62
C CYS A 136 -13.63 -6.56 -1.90
N VAL A 137 -14.65 -5.72 -2.07
CA VAL A 137 -15.97 -5.92 -1.46
C VAL A 137 -16.63 -7.20 -2.02
N GLY A 138 -16.51 -7.45 -3.33
CA GLY A 138 -17.03 -8.66 -3.94
C GLY A 138 -16.32 -9.94 -3.51
N PHE A 139 -15.01 -9.86 -3.21
CA PHE A 139 -14.22 -10.98 -2.70
C PHE A 139 -14.42 -11.22 -1.19
N LEU A 140 -14.75 -10.18 -0.41
CA LEU A 140 -14.83 -10.21 1.04
C LEU A 140 -15.73 -11.33 1.60
N PRO A 141 -16.95 -11.62 1.06
CA PRO A 141 -17.80 -12.69 1.56
C PRO A 141 -17.19 -14.09 1.47
N TYR A 142 -16.24 -14.28 0.57
CA TYR A 142 -15.55 -15.57 0.39
C TYR A 142 -14.26 -15.65 1.22
N ASN A 143 -13.72 -14.50 1.59
CA ASN A 143 -12.44 -14.39 2.31
C ASN A 143 -12.60 -14.13 3.83
N LEU A 144 -13.81 -13.77 4.31
CA LEU A 144 -14.08 -13.61 5.75
C LEU A 144 -14.07 -14.97 6.48
N ASN A 145 -13.66 -14.93 7.75
CA ASN A 145 -13.55 -16.12 8.61
C ASN A 145 -14.91 -16.82 8.91
N PRO A 146 -15.03 -18.14 8.64
CA PRO A 146 -14.03 -19.02 8.04
C PRO A 146 -13.91 -18.80 6.53
N ALA A 147 -12.70 -18.54 6.04
CA ALA A 147 -12.46 -18.24 4.62
C ALA A 147 -12.76 -19.47 3.75
N LYS A 148 -13.50 -19.23 2.65
CA LYS A 148 -13.73 -20.23 1.58
C LYS A 148 -12.69 -20.09 0.46
N MET A 149 -12.11 -18.90 0.31
CA MET A 149 -11.08 -18.58 -0.67
C MET A 149 -10.00 -17.72 0.00
N PHE A 150 -8.74 -18.05 -0.24
CA PHE A 150 -7.58 -17.29 0.23
C PHE A 150 -7.08 -16.36 -0.87
N MET A 151 -6.53 -15.22 -0.47
CA MET A 151 -5.99 -14.23 -1.39
C MET A 151 -4.63 -14.67 -1.97
N GLY A 152 -3.81 -15.33 -1.16
CA GLY A 152 -2.44 -15.74 -1.48
C GLY A 152 -1.49 -14.56 -1.68
N ASP A 153 -0.23 -14.88 -1.94
CA ASP A 153 0.81 -13.89 -2.23
C ASP A 153 0.47 -13.12 -3.52
N THR A 154 -0.21 -13.75 -4.48
CA THR A 154 -0.69 -13.12 -5.71
C THR A 154 -1.59 -11.92 -5.43
N GLY A 155 -2.66 -12.12 -4.66
CA GLY A 155 -3.64 -11.06 -4.39
C GLY A 155 -3.09 -10.00 -3.46
N ALA A 156 -2.41 -10.39 -2.39
CA ALA A 156 -1.86 -9.47 -1.40
C ALA A 156 -0.80 -8.53 -1.99
N THR A 157 0.15 -9.06 -2.78
CA THR A 157 1.17 -8.23 -3.44
C THR A 157 0.59 -7.35 -4.53
N PHE A 158 -0.42 -7.84 -5.28
CA PHE A 158 -1.15 -7.02 -6.27
C PHE A 158 -1.85 -5.84 -5.61
N LEU A 159 -2.60 -6.06 -4.51
CA LEU A 159 -3.27 -4.98 -3.78
C LEU A 159 -2.26 -3.94 -3.28
N GLY A 160 -1.16 -4.38 -2.68
CA GLY A 160 -0.10 -3.48 -2.21
C GLY A 160 0.52 -2.66 -3.33
N PHE A 161 0.81 -3.28 -4.49
CA PHE A 161 1.37 -2.60 -5.65
C PHE A 161 0.41 -1.55 -6.24
N ILE A 162 -0.88 -1.88 -6.38
CA ILE A 162 -1.88 -0.93 -6.89
C ILE A 162 -2.09 0.21 -5.89
N LEU A 163 -2.27 -0.08 -4.60
CA LEU A 163 -2.44 0.95 -3.57
C LEU A 163 -1.24 1.91 -3.51
N SER A 164 -0.01 1.39 -3.56
CA SER A 164 1.20 2.20 -3.52
C SER A 164 1.35 3.10 -4.75
N THR A 165 1.13 2.56 -5.95
CA THR A 165 1.25 3.34 -7.20
C THR A 165 0.13 4.37 -7.33
N MET A 166 -1.09 4.05 -6.89
CA MET A 166 -2.21 4.98 -6.90
C MET A 166 -2.06 6.08 -5.84
N SER A 167 -1.51 5.78 -4.66
CA SER A 167 -1.20 6.81 -3.68
C SER A 167 -0.19 7.83 -4.21
N ILE A 168 0.81 7.39 -4.98
CA ILE A 168 1.76 8.31 -5.62
C ILE A 168 1.04 9.21 -6.64
N GLN A 169 0.18 8.66 -7.46
CA GLN A 169 -0.53 9.43 -8.49
C GLN A 169 -1.59 10.35 -7.92
N GLY A 170 -2.31 9.92 -6.88
CA GLY A 170 -3.44 10.64 -6.31
C GLY A 170 -3.10 11.54 -5.14
N LEU A 171 -2.08 11.23 -4.36
CA LEU A 171 -1.79 11.93 -3.11
C LEU A 171 -0.48 12.72 -3.17
N PHE A 172 0.62 12.11 -3.58
CA PHE A 172 1.92 12.80 -3.61
C PHE A 172 2.04 13.89 -4.67
N LYS A 173 1.16 13.92 -5.67
CA LYS A 173 1.12 15.04 -6.65
C LYS A 173 0.65 16.36 -6.03
N PHE A 174 -0.12 16.28 -4.96
CA PHE A 174 -0.71 17.44 -4.29
C PHE A 174 0.08 17.84 -3.04
N TYR A 175 1.41 17.65 -3.04
CA TYR A 175 2.28 17.95 -1.91
C TYR A 175 2.14 19.38 -1.36
N ALA A 176 1.62 20.31 -2.14
CA ALA A 176 1.30 21.67 -1.70
C ALA A 176 -0.02 21.76 -0.93
N VAL A 177 -0.92 20.79 -1.08
CA VAL A 177 -2.28 20.77 -0.47
C VAL A 177 -2.40 19.60 0.50
N ILE A 178 -1.78 18.45 0.16
CA ILE A 178 -1.88 17.23 0.95
C ILE A 178 -0.59 17.05 1.76
N SER A 179 -0.75 16.99 3.08
CA SER A 179 0.35 16.70 4.00
C SER A 179 1.03 15.36 3.66
N PHE A 180 2.36 15.31 3.82
CA PHE A 180 3.14 14.07 3.73
C PHE A 180 2.57 12.93 4.60
N ALA A 181 1.94 13.28 5.73
CA ALA A 181 1.33 12.30 6.63
C ALA A 181 0.15 11.54 6.00
N VAL A 182 -0.57 12.12 5.03
CA VAL A 182 -1.80 11.54 4.47
C VAL A 182 -1.61 10.14 3.88
N PRO A 183 -0.66 9.90 2.96
CA PRO A 183 -0.40 8.55 2.45
C PRO A 183 0.00 7.55 3.54
N PHE A 184 0.76 8.02 4.54
CA PHE A 184 1.18 7.20 5.68
C PHE A 184 0.01 6.85 6.59
N LEU A 185 -0.96 7.74 6.78
CA LEU A 185 -2.15 7.45 7.59
C LEU A 185 -3.09 6.47 6.88
N ILE A 186 -3.34 6.68 5.57
CA ILE A 186 -4.21 5.81 4.79
C ILE A 186 -3.69 4.37 4.74
N LEU A 187 -2.38 4.20 4.56
CA LEU A 187 -1.70 2.91 4.56
C LEU A 187 -1.06 2.59 5.93
N GLY A 188 -1.53 3.26 6.98
CA GLY A 188 -0.87 3.27 8.29
C GLY A 188 -0.81 1.89 8.92
N LEU A 189 -1.89 1.12 8.89
CA LEU A 189 -1.89 -0.20 9.51
C LEU A 189 -0.81 -1.11 8.91
N PRO A 190 -0.72 -1.35 7.58
CA PRO A 190 0.36 -2.13 6.99
C PRO A 190 1.75 -1.57 7.29
N ILE A 191 1.91 -0.24 7.18
CA ILE A 191 3.22 0.41 7.38
C ILE A 191 3.70 0.25 8.82
N PHE A 192 2.85 0.60 9.81
CA PHE A 192 3.24 0.55 11.21
C PHE A 192 3.46 -0.86 11.71
N ASP A 193 2.64 -1.82 11.28
CA ASP A 193 2.81 -3.23 11.65
C ASP A 193 4.15 -3.76 11.15
N THR A 194 4.45 -3.53 9.87
CA THR A 194 5.71 -3.97 9.25
C THR A 194 6.92 -3.25 9.86
N ALA A 195 6.85 -1.91 10.00
CA ALA A 195 7.94 -1.12 10.57
C ALA A 195 8.24 -1.55 12.02
N PHE A 196 7.21 -1.75 12.84
CA PHE A 196 7.38 -2.20 14.22
C PHE A 196 8.00 -3.58 14.29
N ALA A 197 7.56 -4.53 13.44
CA ALA A 197 8.15 -5.85 13.35
C ALA A 197 9.63 -5.80 12.95
N MET A 198 9.99 -4.97 11.97
CA MET A 198 11.38 -4.79 11.54
C MET A 198 12.26 -4.18 12.64
N ILE A 199 11.81 -3.08 13.27
CA ILE A 199 12.55 -2.40 14.35
C ILE A 199 12.80 -3.37 15.50
N ARG A 200 11.79 -4.15 15.91
CA ARG A 200 11.92 -5.13 16.97
C ARG A 200 12.95 -6.23 16.63
N ARG A 201 12.94 -6.78 15.41
CA ARG A 201 13.92 -7.77 14.95
C ARG A 201 15.34 -7.20 15.02
N MET A 202 15.54 -5.99 14.51
CA MET A 202 16.84 -5.33 14.55
C MET A 202 17.30 -5.09 16.01
N ALA A 203 16.40 -4.66 16.89
CA ALA A 203 16.71 -4.49 18.31
C ALA A 203 17.14 -5.78 19.02
N HIS A 204 16.70 -6.96 18.52
CA HIS A 204 17.12 -8.27 19.03
C HIS A 204 18.27 -8.90 18.22
N GLY A 205 18.93 -8.13 17.36
CA GLY A 205 20.06 -8.60 16.53
C GLY A 205 19.66 -9.62 15.45
N GLN A 206 18.38 -9.69 15.09
CA GLN A 206 17.86 -10.60 14.06
C GLN A 206 17.76 -9.89 12.70
N SER A 207 17.82 -10.68 11.62
CA SER A 207 17.60 -10.15 10.27
C SER A 207 16.18 -9.58 10.13
N PRO A 208 16.01 -8.40 9.51
CA PRO A 208 14.69 -7.83 9.23
C PRO A 208 13.78 -8.75 8.40
N MET A 209 14.36 -9.69 7.63
CA MET A 209 13.65 -10.65 6.79
C MET A 209 13.32 -11.98 7.51
N HIS A 210 13.65 -12.11 8.78
CA HIS A 210 13.32 -13.33 9.53
C HIS A 210 11.81 -13.43 9.76
N ALA A 211 11.24 -14.63 9.56
CA ALA A 211 9.83 -14.86 9.84
C ALA A 211 9.56 -14.70 11.36
N ASP A 212 8.49 -13.98 11.71
CA ASP A 212 8.22 -13.61 13.10
C ASP A 212 6.71 -13.54 13.37
N ARG A 213 6.28 -13.99 14.52
CA ARG A 213 4.90 -13.91 15.01
C ARG A 213 4.56 -12.59 15.71
N GLY A 214 5.37 -11.57 15.60
CA GLY A 214 5.18 -10.34 16.33
C GLY A 214 4.33 -9.27 15.65
N HIS A 215 3.60 -9.60 14.60
CA HIS A 215 2.65 -8.71 13.96
C HIS A 215 1.46 -8.38 14.88
N ILE A 216 0.84 -7.22 14.70
CA ILE A 216 -0.26 -6.73 15.55
C ILE A 216 -1.40 -7.73 15.63
N HIS A 217 -1.75 -8.38 14.52
CA HIS A 217 -2.83 -9.36 14.49
C HIS A 217 -2.55 -10.59 15.37
N HIS A 218 -1.31 -11.09 15.41
CA HIS A 218 -0.94 -12.17 16.32
C HIS A 218 -1.03 -11.74 17.78
N ARG A 219 -0.59 -10.52 18.09
CA ARG A 219 -0.66 -9.98 19.46
C ARG A 219 -2.09 -9.82 19.94
N LEU A 220 -3.02 -9.43 19.07
CA LEU A 220 -4.45 -9.34 19.41
C LEU A 220 -5.03 -10.72 19.75
N ILE A 221 -4.63 -11.77 19.02
CA ILE A 221 -5.03 -13.15 19.32
C ILE A 221 -4.41 -13.63 20.63
N ASP A 222 -3.13 -13.34 20.86
CA ASP A 222 -2.43 -13.70 22.11
C ASP A 222 -3.05 -13.01 23.34
N MET A 223 -3.66 -11.83 23.17
CA MET A 223 -4.45 -11.14 24.21
C MET A 223 -5.85 -11.74 24.42
N GLY A 224 -6.22 -12.80 23.69
CA GLY A 224 -7.47 -13.52 23.87
C GLY A 224 -8.61 -13.12 22.92
N LEU A 225 -8.37 -12.24 21.95
CA LEU A 225 -9.37 -11.96 20.92
C LEU A 225 -9.49 -13.14 19.95
N ASN A 226 -10.72 -13.45 19.54
CA ASN A 226 -10.91 -14.38 18.43
C ASN A 226 -10.55 -13.69 17.09
N GLN A 227 -10.36 -14.49 16.03
CA GLN A 227 -9.93 -13.98 14.72
C GLN A 227 -10.88 -12.87 14.18
N LYS A 228 -12.21 -13.03 14.32
CA LYS A 228 -13.19 -12.04 13.87
C LYS A 228 -13.05 -10.72 14.63
N GLN A 229 -12.84 -10.79 15.94
CA GLN A 229 -12.65 -9.61 16.79
C GLN A 229 -11.34 -8.89 16.46
N ALA A 230 -10.24 -9.63 16.27
CA ALA A 230 -8.97 -9.06 15.87
C ALA A 230 -9.07 -8.32 14.53
N VAL A 231 -9.67 -8.94 13.51
CA VAL A 231 -9.89 -8.33 12.19
C VAL A 231 -10.81 -7.11 12.29
N ALA A 232 -11.92 -7.20 13.01
CA ALA A 232 -12.83 -6.07 13.21
C ALA A 232 -12.14 -4.88 13.89
N THR A 233 -11.30 -5.13 14.90
CA THR A 233 -10.51 -4.09 15.58
C THR A 233 -9.58 -3.39 14.59
N LEU A 234 -8.89 -4.16 13.74
CA LEU A 234 -7.96 -3.60 12.75
C LEU A 234 -8.68 -2.84 11.63
N TYR A 235 -9.90 -3.25 11.26
CA TYR A 235 -10.75 -2.48 10.33
C TYR A 235 -11.16 -1.13 10.95
N VAL A 236 -11.54 -1.11 12.24
CA VAL A 236 -11.88 0.13 12.94
C VAL A 236 -10.68 1.07 12.97
N ILE A 237 -9.48 0.57 13.30
CA ILE A 237 -8.24 1.37 13.29
C ILE A 237 -7.99 1.95 11.90
N SER A 238 -8.04 1.13 10.84
CA SER A 238 -7.87 1.59 9.45
C SER A 238 -8.95 2.60 9.05
N GLY A 239 -10.20 2.35 9.46
CA GLY A 239 -11.34 3.23 9.20
C GLY A 239 -11.25 4.59 9.92
N ILE A 240 -10.54 4.67 11.05
CA ILE A 240 -10.27 5.95 11.75
C ILE A 240 -9.10 6.68 11.08
N LEU A 241 -8.04 5.97 10.72
CA LEU A 241 -6.87 6.56 10.09
C LEU A 241 -7.19 7.21 8.73
N GLY A 242 -8.12 6.63 7.96
CA GLY A 242 -8.59 7.20 6.70
C GLY A 242 -9.20 8.60 6.83
N PRO A 243 -10.28 8.80 7.59
CA PRO A 243 -10.87 10.14 7.84
C PRO A 243 -9.92 11.11 8.53
N VAL A 244 -9.07 10.67 9.46
CA VAL A 244 -8.04 11.52 10.08
C VAL A 244 -7.10 12.10 9.03
N SER A 245 -6.75 11.32 7.99
CA SER A 245 -5.94 11.82 6.89
C SER A 245 -6.63 12.98 6.14
N TYR A 246 -7.96 12.98 6.09
CA TYR A 246 -8.73 14.04 5.44
C TYR A 246 -8.70 15.39 6.19
N THR A 247 -8.63 15.36 7.52
CA THR A 247 -8.54 16.60 8.32
C THR A 247 -7.23 17.36 8.10
N HIS A 248 -6.22 16.73 7.53
CA HIS A 248 -4.97 17.38 7.13
C HIS A 248 -5.01 17.98 5.71
N LEU A 249 -6.17 17.88 4.99
CA LEU A 249 -6.40 18.49 3.68
C LEU A 249 -7.02 19.90 3.77
N THR A 250 -7.56 20.26 4.92
CA THR A 250 -8.17 21.57 5.22
C THR A 250 -7.24 22.39 6.09
#